data_60921e53336d1d258519e98a1a1ab40b
#
_entry.id   60921e53336d1d258519e98a1a1ab40b
#
_cell.length_a   1.000
_cell.length_b   1.000
_cell.length_c   1.000
_cell.angle_alpha   90.00
_cell.angle_beta   90.00
_cell.angle_gamma   90.00
#
_symmetry.space_group_name_H-M   'P 1'
#
loop_
_entity.id
_entity.type
_entity.pdbx_description
1 polymer ?
#
loop_
_entity_poly.entity_id
_entity_poly.type
_entity_poly.pdbx_seq_one_letter_code
_entity_poly.pdbx_strand_id
1 'polypeptide(L)'
;QEHLVNLYNKESKIYSYSRGDYEFDDPTDPDLAKVIQLDSVKRQGHDRHLEDPTLLNLFKRPEITERCAQLLGPDLILWYSQFFQKPPHSDRTEWHQASTWLSFDQKRSILHPQDSEDLFQLTCWIALTDATKYNGCMTVVPGSHWEIYPVQLSTAQTTTGYGAYQGTLCYPIDEQKVNLIEMKAGQFFIFTERVIHGSVDNVSDDWRWAV
;
A
#
# COMPACT_ATOMS: atom_id res chain seq x y z
N GLN A 1 12.92 3.78 -15.04
CA GLN A 1 13.24 3.91 -13.60
C GLN A 1 13.55 5.35 -13.23
N GLU A 2 14.58 5.97 -13.82
CA GLU A 2 15.00 7.35 -13.51
C GLU A 2 13.86 8.36 -13.61
N HIS A 3 13.05 8.29 -14.67
CA HIS A 3 11.87 9.15 -14.83
C HIS A 3 10.90 9.03 -13.64
N LEU A 4 10.63 7.83 -13.15
CA LEU A 4 9.68 7.60 -12.05
C LEU A 4 10.25 8.05 -10.70
N VAL A 5 11.55 7.90 -10.47
CA VAL A 5 12.23 8.46 -9.29
C VAL A 5 12.18 9.99 -9.31
N ASN A 6 12.42 10.59 -10.48
CA ASN A 6 12.31 12.03 -10.66
C ASN A 6 10.87 12.53 -10.47
N LEU A 7 9.88 11.77 -10.91
CA LEU A 7 8.47 12.05 -10.67
C LEU A 7 8.15 12.07 -9.16
N TYR A 8 8.65 11.09 -8.41
CA TYR A 8 8.48 11.06 -6.95
C TYR A 8 9.06 12.32 -6.29
N ASN A 9 10.26 12.73 -6.70
CA ASN A 9 10.95 13.91 -6.13
C ASN A 9 10.33 15.26 -6.54
N LYS A 10 9.49 15.26 -7.58
CA LYS A 10 8.80 16.46 -8.03
C LYS A 10 7.60 16.77 -7.14
N GLU A 11 7.40 18.03 -6.81
CA GLU A 11 6.22 18.46 -6.06
C GLU A 11 4.93 17.98 -6.72
N SER A 12 4.07 17.30 -5.94
CA SER A 12 2.76 16.87 -6.42
C SER A 12 1.78 18.03 -6.41
N LYS A 13 0.92 18.08 -7.43
CA LYS A 13 -0.22 18.98 -7.49
C LYS A 13 -1.50 18.34 -6.97
N ILE A 14 -1.45 17.03 -6.70
CA ILE A 14 -2.59 16.27 -6.22
C ILE A 14 -2.64 16.34 -4.70
N TYR A 15 -3.81 16.65 -4.21
CA TYR A 15 -4.15 16.48 -2.81
C TYR A 15 -4.74 15.09 -2.65
N SER A 16 -4.07 14.24 -1.89
CA SER A 16 -4.66 12.98 -1.47
C SER A 16 -5.67 13.29 -0.39
N TYR A 17 -6.93 13.02 -0.67
CA TYR A 17 -7.95 13.03 0.36
C TYR A 17 -7.73 11.84 1.27
N SER A 18 -7.74 12.04 2.59
CA SER A 18 -7.70 10.92 3.50
C SER A 18 -9.08 10.28 3.60
N ARG A 19 -9.07 9.11 4.15
CA ARG A 19 -10.26 8.27 4.32
C ARG A 19 -11.31 8.87 5.27
N GLY A 20 -10.94 9.90 6.02
CA GLY A 20 -11.84 10.61 6.91
C GLY A 20 -12.84 11.52 6.21
N ASP A 21 -12.61 11.85 4.93
CA ASP A 21 -13.37 12.88 4.23
C ASP A 21 -14.77 12.44 3.78
N TYR A 22 -15.13 11.19 3.96
CA TYR A 22 -16.32 10.64 3.31
C TYR A 22 -17.60 10.65 4.16
N GLU A 23 -17.53 10.93 5.45
CA GLU A 23 -18.73 10.92 6.31
C GLU A 23 -18.65 11.94 7.45
N PHE A 24 -18.71 13.21 7.11
CA PHE A 24 -18.88 14.22 8.12
C PHE A 24 -20.30 14.75 8.09
N ASP A 25 -21.12 14.26 9.00
CA ASP A 25 -22.47 14.78 9.21
C ASP A 25 -22.47 16.19 9.86
N ASP A 26 -21.32 16.62 10.42
CA ASP A 26 -21.21 17.91 11.08
C ASP A 26 -19.91 18.65 10.71
N PRO A 27 -19.94 19.61 9.77
CA PRO A 27 -18.77 20.39 9.37
C PRO A 27 -18.28 21.35 10.47
N THR A 28 -18.95 21.45 11.60
CA THR A 28 -18.55 22.27 12.73
C THR A 28 -17.78 21.53 13.80
N ASP A 29 -17.59 20.22 13.66
CA ASP A 29 -16.83 19.41 14.60
C ASP A 29 -15.34 19.85 14.60
N PRO A 30 -14.80 20.28 15.75
CA PRO A 30 -13.42 20.72 15.85
C PRO A 30 -12.38 19.61 15.61
N ASP A 31 -12.73 18.35 15.81
CA ASP A 31 -11.85 17.23 15.50
C ASP A 31 -11.80 16.96 14.00
N LEU A 32 -12.89 17.25 13.29
CA LEU A 32 -12.97 17.27 11.84
C LEU A 32 -12.04 18.33 11.23
N ALA A 33 -12.01 19.52 11.78
CA ALA A 33 -11.12 20.60 11.32
C ALA A 33 -9.64 20.21 11.42
N LYS A 34 -9.27 19.40 12.42
CA LYS A 34 -7.90 18.86 12.54
C LYS A 34 -7.61 17.79 11.49
N VAL A 35 -8.58 16.94 11.19
CA VAL A 35 -8.45 15.91 10.15
C VAL A 35 -8.29 16.58 8.79
N ILE A 36 -9.12 17.57 8.45
CA ILE A 36 -9.00 18.35 7.21
C ILE A 36 -7.64 19.05 7.11
N GLN A 37 -7.11 19.60 8.22
CA GLN A 37 -5.78 20.22 8.23
C GLN A 37 -4.65 19.20 7.98
N LEU A 38 -4.76 17.99 8.50
CA LEU A 38 -3.80 16.92 8.26
C LEU A 38 -3.86 16.40 6.81
N ASP A 39 -5.03 16.48 6.19
CA ASP A 39 -5.26 15.98 4.84
C ASP A 39 -4.87 16.97 3.74
N SER A 40 -4.68 18.22 4.08
CA SER A 40 -4.12 19.21 3.15
C SER A 40 -2.62 18.99 2.85
N VAL A 41 -1.99 18.02 3.49
CA VAL A 41 -0.58 17.66 3.22
C VAL A 41 -0.48 16.91 1.91
N LYS A 42 0.20 17.52 0.93
CA LYS A 42 0.54 16.87 -0.35
C LYS A 42 1.34 15.60 -0.09
N ARG A 43 0.76 14.47 -0.43
CA ARG A 43 1.45 13.18 -0.32
C ARG A 43 2.26 12.93 -1.58
N GLN A 44 3.53 13.25 -1.53
CA GLN A 44 4.46 13.24 -2.66
C GLN A 44 4.51 11.93 -3.45
N GLY A 45 4.31 10.80 -2.80
CA GLY A 45 4.39 9.47 -3.40
C GLY A 45 3.05 8.86 -3.81
N HIS A 46 1.92 9.55 -3.63
CA HIS A 46 0.58 8.99 -3.85
C HIS A 46 -0.06 9.52 -5.12
N ASP A 47 -0.83 8.69 -5.80
CA ASP A 47 -1.69 8.99 -6.94
C ASP A 47 -1.02 9.75 -8.10
N ARG A 48 0.30 9.62 -8.22
CA ARG A 48 1.10 10.29 -9.25
C ARG A 48 0.74 9.83 -10.67
N HIS A 49 0.01 8.73 -10.81
CA HIS A 49 -0.53 8.27 -12.09
C HIS A 49 -1.57 9.24 -12.68
N LEU A 50 -2.16 10.10 -11.85
CA LEU A 50 -3.08 11.16 -12.30
C LEU A 50 -2.34 12.34 -12.93
N GLU A 51 -1.05 12.50 -12.64
CA GLU A 51 -0.20 13.58 -13.17
C GLU A 51 0.73 13.12 -14.28
N ASP A 52 1.05 11.83 -14.34
CA ASP A 52 2.07 11.30 -15.26
C ASP A 52 1.52 10.17 -16.14
N PRO A 53 1.35 10.44 -17.46
CA PRO A 53 0.86 9.42 -18.38
C PRO A 53 1.77 8.20 -18.50
N THR A 54 3.08 8.32 -18.24
CA THR A 54 4.02 7.20 -18.32
C THR A 54 3.74 6.21 -17.19
N LEU A 55 3.49 6.73 -15.99
CA LEU A 55 3.12 5.90 -14.84
C LEU A 55 1.73 5.27 -15.04
N LEU A 56 0.77 6.04 -15.52
CA LEU A 56 -0.56 5.50 -15.84
C LEU A 56 -0.49 4.39 -16.90
N ASN A 57 0.32 4.59 -17.96
CA ASN A 57 0.50 3.58 -19.00
C ASN A 57 1.20 2.32 -18.50
N LEU A 58 2.08 2.43 -17.49
CA LEU A 58 2.66 1.27 -16.83
C LEU A 58 1.57 0.39 -16.20
N PHE A 59 0.63 0.98 -15.48
CA PHE A 59 -0.47 0.24 -14.85
C PHE A 59 -1.47 -0.33 -15.86
N LYS A 60 -1.62 0.31 -17.01
CA LYS A 60 -2.52 -0.14 -18.10
C LYS A 60 -1.92 -1.23 -18.99
N ARG A 61 -0.71 -1.72 -18.71
CA ARG A 61 -0.12 -2.77 -19.54
C ARG A 61 -0.96 -4.03 -19.50
N PRO A 62 -1.18 -4.69 -20.66
CA PRO A 62 -1.96 -5.93 -20.74
C PRO A 62 -1.47 -7.01 -19.79
N GLU A 63 -0.14 -7.09 -19.60
CA GLU A 63 0.46 -8.07 -18.70
C GLU A 63 -0.02 -7.94 -17.23
N ILE A 64 -0.48 -6.76 -16.84
CA ILE A 64 -1.05 -6.48 -15.52
C ILE A 64 -2.58 -6.60 -15.58
N THR A 65 -3.21 -5.85 -16.49
CA THR A 65 -4.67 -5.71 -16.51
C THR A 65 -5.38 -7.02 -16.85
N GLU A 66 -4.84 -7.83 -17.77
CA GLU A 66 -5.42 -9.14 -18.08
C GLU A 66 -5.38 -10.11 -16.90
N ARG A 67 -4.32 -10.07 -16.09
CA ARG A 67 -4.23 -10.90 -14.89
C ARG A 67 -5.18 -10.43 -13.80
N CYS A 68 -5.29 -9.13 -13.61
CA CYS A 68 -6.27 -8.57 -12.69
C CYS A 68 -7.70 -8.92 -13.13
N ALA A 69 -7.98 -8.82 -14.43
CA ALA A 69 -9.29 -9.15 -14.99
C ALA A 69 -9.67 -10.64 -14.85
N GLN A 70 -8.70 -11.54 -14.84
CA GLN A 70 -8.95 -12.96 -14.58
C GLN A 70 -9.43 -13.23 -13.15
N LEU A 71 -9.09 -12.34 -12.22
CA LEU A 71 -9.43 -12.48 -10.80
C LEU A 71 -10.65 -11.64 -10.40
N LEU A 72 -10.78 -10.43 -10.93
CA LEU A 72 -11.81 -9.46 -10.54
C LEU A 72 -12.90 -9.27 -11.59
N GLY A 73 -12.75 -9.82 -12.79
CA GLY A 73 -13.58 -9.52 -13.94
C GLY A 73 -13.04 -8.35 -14.78
N PRO A 74 -13.67 -8.08 -15.95
CA PRO A 74 -13.13 -7.16 -16.94
C PRO A 74 -13.25 -5.67 -16.55
N ASP A 75 -14.14 -5.33 -15.66
CA ASP A 75 -14.43 -3.95 -15.25
C ASP A 75 -13.50 -3.54 -14.10
N LEU A 76 -12.30 -3.07 -14.46
CA LEU A 76 -11.25 -2.70 -13.50
C LEU A 76 -11.16 -1.20 -13.30
N ILE A 77 -10.93 -0.80 -12.05
CA ILE A 77 -10.65 0.59 -11.67
C ILE A 77 -9.28 0.64 -10.98
N LEU A 78 -8.38 1.48 -11.47
CA LEU A 78 -7.20 1.88 -10.72
C LEU A 78 -7.60 3.01 -9.77
N TRP A 79 -7.87 2.67 -8.53
CA TRP A 79 -8.38 3.64 -7.55
C TRP A 79 -7.29 4.33 -6.72
N TYR A 80 -6.09 3.72 -6.66
CA TYR A 80 -5.00 4.22 -5.83
C TYR A 80 -3.65 3.76 -6.36
N SER A 81 -2.63 4.60 -6.24
CA SER A 81 -1.24 4.21 -6.46
C SER A 81 -0.30 4.88 -5.46
N GLN A 82 0.78 4.20 -5.12
CA GLN A 82 1.75 4.69 -4.17
C GLN A 82 3.16 4.25 -4.54
N PHE A 83 4.13 5.16 -4.43
CA PHE A 83 5.54 4.78 -4.46
C PHE A 83 5.96 4.20 -3.12
N PHE A 84 6.64 3.07 -3.18
CA PHE A 84 7.25 2.40 -2.04
C PHE A 84 8.77 2.53 -2.14
N GLN A 85 9.31 3.48 -1.45
CA GLN A 85 10.75 3.68 -1.33
C GLN A 85 11.27 3.03 -0.05
N LYS A 86 12.43 2.41 -0.15
CA LYS A 86 13.13 1.87 1.01
C LYS A 86 14.57 2.35 0.98
N PRO A 87 14.90 3.33 1.83
CA PRO A 87 16.25 3.88 1.90
C PRO A 87 17.27 2.84 2.35
N PRO A 88 18.57 3.06 2.04
CA PRO A 88 19.65 2.31 2.67
C PRO A 88 19.50 2.28 4.20
N HIS A 89 19.85 1.14 4.80
CA HIS A 89 19.86 0.95 6.26
C HIS A 89 18.56 1.31 6.97
N SER A 90 17.43 1.04 6.30
CA SER A 90 16.10 1.28 6.88
C SER A 90 15.45 0.00 7.38
N ASP A 91 14.64 0.15 8.42
CA ASP A 91 13.93 -0.93 9.06
C ASP A 91 12.90 -1.59 8.13
N ARG A 92 12.51 -2.80 8.45
CA ARG A 92 11.46 -3.55 7.78
C ARG A 92 10.11 -2.81 7.82
N THR A 93 9.24 -3.18 6.90
CA THR A 93 7.81 -2.84 7.02
C THR A 93 7.13 -3.95 7.78
N GLU A 94 6.48 -3.57 8.88
CA GLU A 94 5.79 -4.52 9.76
C GLU A 94 4.64 -5.24 9.03
N TRP A 95 4.29 -6.40 9.56
CA TRP A 95 3.23 -7.23 9.04
C TRP A 95 1.87 -6.53 9.07
N HIS A 96 1.20 -6.50 7.95
CA HIS A 96 -0.12 -5.87 7.80
C HIS A 96 -0.93 -6.52 6.67
N GLN A 97 -2.21 -6.21 6.62
CA GLN A 97 -3.10 -6.48 5.50
C GLN A 97 -3.56 -5.13 4.92
N ALA A 98 -3.71 -5.02 3.60
CA ALA A 98 -4.22 -3.79 2.99
C ALA A 98 -5.66 -3.49 3.44
N SER A 99 -6.46 -4.52 3.69
CA SER A 99 -7.81 -4.42 4.28
C SER A 99 -7.85 -3.69 5.62
N THR A 100 -6.78 -3.74 6.42
CA THR A 100 -6.67 -2.97 7.66
C THR A 100 -6.85 -1.47 7.44
N TRP A 101 -6.31 -0.97 6.33
CA TRP A 101 -6.41 0.44 5.97
C TRP A 101 -7.75 0.81 5.34
N LEU A 102 -8.48 -0.17 4.83
CA LEU A 102 -9.79 0.02 4.23
C LEU A 102 -10.91 0.04 5.27
N SER A 103 -10.69 -0.58 6.42
CA SER A 103 -11.67 -0.72 7.51
C SER A 103 -11.12 -0.19 8.83
N PHE A 104 -10.63 1.04 8.84
CA PHE A 104 -9.90 1.61 9.98
C PHE A 104 -10.71 1.60 11.30
N ASP A 105 -12.03 1.69 11.23
CA ASP A 105 -12.90 1.59 12.40
C ASP A 105 -13.54 0.21 12.59
N GLN A 106 -13.17 -0.77 11.76
CA GLN A 106 -13.72 -2.13 11.71
C GLN A 106 -15.27 -2.20 11.48
N LYS A 107 -15.92 -1.08 11.33
CA LYS A 107 -17.38 -0.99 11.21
C LYS A 107 -17.84 -0.70 9.78
N ARG A 108 -16.98 -0.09 8.96
CA ARG A 108 -17.30 0.27 7.58
C ARG A 108 -16.13 0.05 6.65
N SER A 109 -16.36 -0.71 5.62
CA SER A 109 -15.48 -0.74 4.45
C SER A 109 -15.98 0.33 3.47
N ILE A 110 -15.10 1.25 3.07
CA ILE A 110 -15.45 2.31 2.12
C ILE A 110 -15.76 1.75 0.73
N LEU A 111 -15.18 0.59 0.41
CA LEU A 111 -15.18 0.03 -0.94
C LEU A 111 -15.92 -1.30 -1.03
N HIS A 112 -16.26 -1.91 0.09
CA HIS A 112 -16.99 -3.17 0.15
C HIS A 112 -18.42 -2.94 0.63
N PRO A 113 -19.40 -3.65 0.09
CA PRO A 113 -20.54 -4.03 0.89
C PRO A 113 -20.02 -4.71 2.16
N GLN A 114 -20.47 -4.29 3.34
CA GLN A 114 -19.97 -4.80 4.64
C GLN A 114 -20.12 -6.32 4.81
N ASP A 115 -20.99 -6.92 4.02
CA ASP A 115 -21.34 -8.33 3.97
C ASP A 115 -20.70 -9.08 2.80
N SER A 116 -19.83 -8.43 2.01
CA SER A 116 -19.17 -9.09 0.88
C SER A 116 -18.04 -9.97 1.37
N GLU A 117 -18.13 -11.27 1.10
CA GLU A 117 -17.07 -12.24 1.26
C GLU A 117 -16.17 -12.33 0.02
N ASP A 118 -16.58 -11.70 -1.08
CA ASP A 118 -15.91 -11.79 -2.36
C ASP A 118 -14.60 -11.01 -2.41
N LEU A 119 -13.65 -11.53 -3.18
CA LEU A 119 -12.46 -10.79 -3.57
C LEU A 119 -12.86 -9.59 -4.42
N PHE A 120 -12.37 -8.39 -4.06
CA PHE A 120 -12.75 -7.21 -4.79
C PHE A 120 -11.61 -6.23 -5.04
N GLN A 121 -10.50 -6.39 -4.34
CA GLN A 121 -9.33 -5.55 -4.49
C GLN A 121 -8.06 -6.38 -4.63
N LEU A 122 -7.22 -5.97 -5.56
CA LEU A 122 -5.88 -6.50 -5.75
C LEU A 122 -4.85 -5.38 -5.60
N THR A 123 -3.73 -5.72 -5.00
CA THR A 123 -2.52 -4.90 -5.04
C THR A 123 -1.59 -5.49 -6.11
N CYS A 124 -1.18 -4.65 -7.06
CA CYS A 124 -0.12 -4.97 -8.01
C CYS A 124 1.14 -4.21 -7.59
N TRP A 125 2.12 -4.92 -7.06
CA TRP A 125 3.39 -4.34 -6.63
C TRP A 125 4.44 -4.53 -7.72
N ILE A 126 4.99 -3.45 -8.25
CA ILE A 126 5.91 -3.43 -9.39
C ILE A 126 7.30 -2.98 -8.91
N ALA A 127 8.30 -3.83 -9.08
CA ALA A 127 9.69 -3.51 -8.75
C ALA A 127 10.26 -2.51 -9.78
N LEU A 128 10.65 -1.33 -9.34
CA LEU A 128 11.34 -0.33 -10.17
C LEU A 128 12.86 -0.50 -10.11
N THR A 129 13.38 -1.05 -9.02
CA THR A 129 14.74 -1.56 -8.84
C THR A 129 14.69 -3.03 -8.53
N ASP A 130 15.80 -3.74 -8.60
CA ASP A 130 15.89 -5.08 -8.03
C ASP A 130 15.49 -5.03 -6.56
N ALA A 131 14.67 -5.97 -6.14
CA ALA A 131 14.23 -6.16 -4.77
C ALA A 131 14.76 -7.51 -4.28
N THR A 132 15.65 -7.48 -3.31
CA THR A 132 16.34 -8.64 -2.77
C THR A 132 16.16 -8.71 -1.25
N LYS A 133 16.50 -9.83 -0.66
CA LYS A 133 16.52 -9.98 0.79
C LYS A 133 17.48 -9.03 1.51
N TYR A 134 18.40 -8.40 0.78
CA TYR A 134 19.38 -7.47 1.37
C TYR A 134 18.95 -6.00 1.29
N ASN A 135 18.06 -5.66 0.32
CA ASN A 135 17.61 -4.27 0.13
C ASN A 135 16.11 -4.08 0.39
N GLY A 136 15.48 -5.03 1.08
CA GLY A 136 14.11 -4.85 1.54
C GLY A 136 13.05 -5.38 0.58
N CYS A 137 13.22 -6.60 0.05
CA CYS A 137 12.17 -7.26 -0.73
C CYS A 137 10.90 -7.46 0.11
N MET A 138 9.79 -7.66 -0.58
CA MET A 138 8.52 -8.00 0.05
C MET A 138 8.56 -9.37 0.70
N THR A 139 7.77 -9.52 1.74
CA THR A 139 7.52 -10.79 2.43
C THR A 139 6.03 -11.05 2.49
N VAL A 140 5.63 -12.31 2.39
CA VAL A 140 4.23 -12.72 2.48
C VAL A 140 4.09 -13.95 3.36
N VAL A 141 2.93 -14.05 4.01
CA VAL A 141 2.52 -15.26 4.75
C VAL A 141 1.56 -16.06 3.87
N PRO A 142 1.99 -17.17 3.28
CA PRO A 142 1.14 -18.00 2.43
C PRO A 142 -0.11 -18.49 3.18
N GLY A 143 -1.26 -18.44 2.52
CA GLY A 143 -2.52 -18.92 3.09
C GLY A 143 -3.21 -17.93 4.05
N SER A 144 -2.65 -16.76 4.31
CA SER A 144 -3.23 -15.76 5.23
C SER A 144 -4.40 -14.96 4.66
N HIS A 145 -4.75 -15.16 3.40
CA HIS A 145 -5.76 -14.36 2.67
C HIS A 145 -7.22 -14.75 2.96
N TRP A 146 -7.44 -15.77 3.77
CA TRP A 146 -8.79 -16.25 4.06
C TRP A 146 -9.58 -15.36 5.01
N GLU A 147 -8.87 -14.64 5.88
CA GLU A 147 -9.49 -13.84 6.94
C GLU A 147 -8.85 -12.45 7.02
N ILE A 148 -9.60 -11.52 7.60
CA ILE A 148 -9.09 -10.20 8.03
C ILE A 148 -8.81 -10.32 9.53
N TYR A 149 -7.55 -10.10 9.92
CA TYR A 149 -7.11 -10.23 11.30
C TYR A 149 -7.17 -8.89 12.03
N PRO A 150 -7.53 -8.91 13.32
CA PRO A 150 -7.55 -7.71 14.14
C PRO A 150 -6.19 -7.03 14.22
N VAL A 151 -6.21 -5.73 14.37
CA VAL A 151 -5.02 -4.90 14.56
C VAL A 151 -5.11 -4.21 15.90
N GLN A 152 -4.09 -4.36 16.71
CA GLN A 152 -3.91 -3.58 17.92
C GLN A 152 -3.19 -2.28 17.56
N LEU A 153 -3.87 -1.16 17.70
CA LEU A 153 -3.28 0.14 17.45
C LEU A 153 -2.23 0.46 18.52
N SER A 154 -1.05 0.86 18.08
CA SER A 154 0.03 1.35 18.94
C SER A 154 0.05 2.87 18.91
N THR A 155 0.21 3.50 20.06
CA THR A 155 0.46 4.94 20.18
C THR A 155 1.94 5.30 19.95
N ALA A 156 2.80 4.30 19.74
CA ALA A 156 4.21 4.54 19.46
C ALA A 156 4.38 5.20 18.09
N GLN A 157 4.93 6.39 18.06
CA GLN A 157 5.40 7.01 16.83
C GLN A 157 6.57 6.19 16.29
N THR A 158 6.38 5.53 15.16
CA THR A 158 7.49 4.90 14.47
C THR A 158 8.04 5.84 13.41
N THR A 159 9.33 5.77 13.20
CA THR A 159 10.09 6.60 12.23
C THR A 159 9.90 6.18 10.78
N THR A 160 9.22 5.09 10.52
CA THR A 160 8.94 4.60 9.17
C THR A 160 7.62 5.19 8.66
N GLY A 161 7.67 5.93 7.58
CA GLY A 161 6.71 6.85 6.99
C GLY A 161 5.29 6.40 6.64
N TYR A 162 4.71 5.48 7.37
CA TYR A 162 3.32 5.05 7.25
C TYR A 162 2.43 5.63 8.35
N GLY A 163 2.37 6.96 8.43
CA GLY A 163 1.38 7.66 9.27
C GLY A 163 1.55 7.47 10.79
N ALA A 164 0.91 8.30 11.57
CA ALA A 164 1.00 8.36 13.02
C ALA A 164 0.38 7.15 13.77
N TYR A 165 -0.19 6.19 13.06
CA TYR A 165 -0.87 5.04 13.64
C TYR A 165 -0.32 3.77 13.01
N GLN A 166 0.59 3.11 13.69
CA GLN A 166 0.94 1.73 13.37
C GLN A 166 0.11 0.79 14.24
N GLY A 167 -0.57 -0.11 13.57
CA GLY A 167 -1.22 -1.22 14.22
C GLY A 167 -0.34 -2.46 14.16
N THR A 168 -0.24 -3.17 15.26
CA THR A 168 0.35 -4.51 15.26
C THR A 168 -0.73 -5.51 14.90
N LEU A 169 -0.49 -6.28 13.85
CA LEU A 169 -1.42 -7.32 13.42
C LEU A 169 -1.48 -8.43 14.48
N CYS A 170 -2.70 -8.75 14.94
CA CYS A 170 -2.95 -9.83 15.90
C CYS A 170 -2.99 -11.19 15.19
N TYR A 171 -1.89 -11.57 14.59
CA TYR A 171 -1.70 -12.86 13.93
C TYR A 171 -0.35 -13.46 14.35
N PRO A 172 -0.31 -14.73 14.78
CA PRO A 172 0.95 -15.39 15.14
C PRO A 172 1.74 -15.72 13.88
N ILE A 173 2.72 -14.90 13.54
CA ILE A 173 3.58 -15.14 12.39
C ILE A 173 4.56 -16.28 12.69
N ASP A 174 4.49 -17.31 11.86
CA ASP A 174 5.51 -18.37 11.82
C ASP A 174 6.57 -17.99 10.80
N GLU A 175 7.68 -17.44 11.27
CA GLU A 175 8.78 -16.96 10.41
C GLU A 175 9.35 -18.05 9.48
N GLN A 176 9.17 -19.33 9.81
CA GLN A 176 9.62 -20.42 8.95
C GLN A 176 8.72 -20.62 7.71
N LYS A 177 7.51 -20.09 7.76
CA LYS A 177 6.54 -20.17 6.65
C LYS A 177 6.44 -18.91 5.82
N VAL A 178 7.23 -17.90 6.15
CA VAL A 178 7.26 -16.65 5.41
C VAL A 178 8.01 -16.82 4.08
N ASN A 179 7.42 -16.36 3.00
CA ASN A 179 8.08 -16.33 1.69
C ASN A 179 8.67 -14.94 1.41
N LEU A 180 9.94 -14.94 1.02
CA LEU A 180 10.60 -13.75 0.48
C LEU A 180 10.25 -13.63 -1.01
N ILE A 181 9.81 -12.46 -1.43
CA ILE A 181 9.47 -12.17 -2.82
C ILE A 181 10.60 -11.32 -3.43
N GLU A 182 11.68 -12.00 -3.79
CA GLU A 182 12.78 -11.35 -4.51
C GLU A 182 12.39 -11.17 -5.99
N MET A 183 12.65 -9.97 -6.53
CA MET A 183 12.27 -9.62 -7.91
C MET A 183 13.33 -8.77 -8.57
N LYS A 184 13.43 -8.91 -9.89
CA LYS A 184 14.17 -8.00 -10.75
C LYS A 184 13.34 -6.78 -11.10
N ALA A 185 14.01 -5.66 -11.38
CA ALA A 185 13.36 -4.47 -11.91
C ALA A 185 12.50 -4.80 -13.13
N GLY A 186 11.27 -4.30 -13.13
CA GLY A 186 10.26 -4.58 -14.16
C GLY A 186 9.40 -5.81 -13.91
N GLN A 187 9.71 -6.64 -12.92
CA GLN A 187 8.81 -7.70 -12.49
C GLN A 187 7.74 -7.13 -11.55
N PHE A 188 6.61 -7.80 -11.48
CA PHE A 188 5.53 -7.48 -10.56
C PHE A 188 4.90 -8.74 -9.97
N PHE A 189 4.23 -8.60 -8.83
CA PHE A 189 3.36 -9.63 -8.33
C PHE A 189 2.04 -9.04 -7.86
N ILE A 190 0.99 -9.87 -7.88
CA ILE A 190 -0.36 -9.48 -7.54
C ILE A 190 -0.80 -10.28 -6.32
N PHE A 191 -1.43 -9.61 -5.38
CA PHE A 191 -1.97 -10.23 -4.17
C PHE A 191 -3.25 -9.53 -3.72
N THR A 192 -4.05 -10.25 -2.93
CA THR A 192 -5.31 -9.71 -2.42
C THR A 192 -5.08 -8.79 -1.24
N GLU A 193 -6.04 -7.93 -0.95
CA GLU A 193 -6.04 -7.03 0.22
C GLU A 193 -5.92 -7.76 1.55
N ARG A 194 -6.21 -9.08 1.58
CA ARG A 194 -6.19 -9.91 2.79
C ARG A 194 -4.87 -10.61 3.05
N VAL A 195 -3.98 -10.67 2.08
CA VAL A 195 -2.67 -11.32 2.29
C VAL A 195 -1.87 -10.55 3.32
N ILE A 196 -1.43 -11.25 4.38
CA ILE A 196 -0.49 -10.69 5.35
C ILE A 196 0.85 -10.53 4.66
N HIS A 197 1.36 -9.31 4.64
CA HIS A 197 2.61 -8.98 3.98
C HIS A 197 3.40 -7.91 4.74
N GLY A 198 4.64 -7.77 4.38
CA GLY A 198 5.56 -6.78 4.89
C GLY A 198 6.78 -6.67 4.00
N SER A 199 7.90 -6.23 4.52
CA SER A 199 9.19 -6.29 3.84
C SER A 199 10.32 -6.47 4.84
N VAL A 200 11.42 -7.10 4.44
CA VAL A 200 12.62 -7.19 5.26
C VAL A 200 13.32 -5.84 5.36
N ASP A 201 14.29 -5.74 6.28
CA ASP A 201 15.16 -4.57 6.39
C ASP A 201 15.92 -4.33 5.09
N ASN A 202 16.26 -3.09 4.81
CA ASN A 202 17.28 -2.76 3.83
C ASN A 202 18.62 -2.60 4.55
N VAL A 203 19.46 -3.63 4.47
CA VAL A 203 20.80 -3.63 5.08
C VAL A 203 21.89 -3.25 4.07
N SER A 204 21.50 -2.86 2.85
CA SER A 204 22.38 -2.45 1.77
C SER A 204 22.58 -0.94 1.70
N ASP A 205 23.51 -0.51 0.88
CA ASP A 205 23.74 0.90 0.55
C ASP A 205 22.85 1.41 -0.59
N ASP A 206 22.02 0.55 -1.15
CA ASP A 206 21.18 0.86 -2.30
C ASP A 206 19.71 1.15 -1.91
N TRP A 207 19.10 2.08 -2.63
CA TRP A 207 17.67 2.32 -2.55
C TRP A 207 16.87 1.21 -3.25
N ARG A 208 15.81 0.72 -2.62
CA ARG A 208 14.82 -0.12 -3.28
C ARG A 208 13.56 0.71 -3.58
N TRP A 209 13.22 0.78 -4.87
CA TRP A 209 12.05 1.49 -5.38
C TRP A 209 11.01 0.53 -5.92
N ALA A 210 9.74 0.82 -5.64
CA ALA A 210 8.59 0.13 -6.20
C ALA A 210 7.38 1.07 -6.32
N VAL A 211 6.38 0.63 -7.00
CA VAL A 211 5.09 1.30 -7.13
C VAL A 211 3.96 0.29 -7.16
#